data_e67f5a20d2c5ad4feb5cde46fdcfbcd7
#
_entry.id   e67f5a20d2c5ad4feb5cde46fdcfbcd7
#
_cell.length_a   1.000
_cell.length_b   1.000
_cell.length_c   1.000
_cell.angle_alpha   90.00
_cell.angle_beta   90.00
_cell.angle_gamma   90.00
#
_symmetry.space_group_name_H-M   'P 1'
#
loop_
_entity.id
_entity.type
_entity.pdbx_description
1 polymer ?
#
loop_
_entity_poly.entity_id
_entity_poly.type
_entity_poly.pdbx_seq_one_letter_code
_entity_poly.pdbx_strand_id
1 'polypeptide(L)'
;MRLGFIGLGSMGAAMARNLAGAGHDLTVYDLDPGRVEDLVRSGARPTVCGEDVASEVEVLFTSLPGPRQAAAAMPSLIDALRPGATWVDMTTNDRDLVLELAQRAEARHITVLDAPVTGAIDGARRGKLTIFVGGSGQVIEKIRPYLELLGRIIVCGPLGNGNVVKLVTNQIWFINAAAIGEALVLGKKAGVELTVLWDALKNSVGDTFVARHDVPSIFAGHYDPSFTLDLCCKDLGLIAALSQTTQTQAPMTAQAKDRFEAARKAFGGDQAELLVCKLVEDASGVDLRVQGDWPKHWED
;
A
#
# COMPACT_ATOMS: atom_id res chain seq x y z
N MET A 1 -20.42 3.20 -16.43
CA MET A 1 -19.84 1.84 -16.58
C MET A 1 -20.15 1.03 -15.34
N ARG A 2 -20.32 -0.27 -15.50
CA ARG A 2 -20.49 -1.20 -14.36
C ARG A 2 -19.09 -1.49 -13.80
N LEU A 3 -18.93 -1.26 -12.52
CA LEU A 3 -17.68 -1.42 -11.82
C LEU A 3 -17.71 -2.67 -10.94
N GLY A 4 -16.56 -3.34 -10.82
CA GLY A 4 -16.35 -4.43 -9.86
C GLY A 4 -15.21 -4.12 -8.93
N PHE A 5 -15.29 -4.56 -7.68
CA PHE A 5 -14.21 -4.45 -6.74
C PHE A 5 -14.02 -5.76 -5.97
N ILE A 6 -12.83 -6.33 -6.04
CA ILE A 6 -12.46 -7.57 -5.35
C ILE A 6 -11.31 -7.30 -4.38
N GLY A 7 -11.47 -7.78 -3.15
CA GLY A 7 -10.54 -7.55 -2.06
C GLY A 7 -10.93 -6.32 -1.24
N LEU A 8 -11.69 -6.57 -0.17
CA LEU A 8 -12.30 -5.56 0.70
C LEU A 8 -11.61 -5.49 2.06
N GLY A 9 -10.29 -5.67 2.08
CA GLY A 9 -9.46 -5.36 3.25
C GLY A 9 -9.52 -3.86 3.59
N SER A 10 -8.76 -3.43 4.58
CA SER A 10 -8.80 -2.05 5.09
C SER A 10 -8.70 -0.98 3.99
N MET A 11 -7.81 -1.18 3.01
CA MET A 11 -7.64 -0.27 1.88
C MET A 11 -8.76 -0.44 0.84
N GLY A 12 -9.02 -1.68 0.40
CA GLY A 12 -9.99 -1.98 -0.66
C GLY A 12 -11.40 -1.57 -0.29
N ALA A 13 -11.85 -1.83 0.94
CA ALA A 13 -13.17 -1.41 1.41
C ALA A 13 -13.33 0.12 1.41
N ALA A 14 -12.29 0.87 1.80
CA ALA A 14 -12.32 2.32 1.77
C ALA A 14 -12.41 2.87 0.34
N MET A 15 -11.61 2.32 -0.58
CA MET A 15 -11.65 2.68 -2.00
C MET A 15 -13.00 2.33 -2.65
N ALA A 16 -13.49 1.10 -2.43
CA ALA A 16 -14.79 0.66 -2.94
C ALA A 16 -15.95 1.54 -2.43
N ARG A 17 -15.88 1.99 -1.16
CA ARG A 17 -16.90 2.89 -0.59
C ARG A 17 -16.91 4.26 -1.29
N ASN A 18 -15.75 4.81 -1.67
CA ASN A 18 -15.70 6.06 -2.43
C ASN A 18 -16.34 5.90 -3.81
N LEU A 19 -16.13 4.78 -4.50
CA LEU A 19 -16.76 4.50 -5.79
C LEU A 19 -18.29 4.35 -5.65
N ALA A 20 -18.76 3.60 -4.64
CA ALA A 20 -20.19 3.44 -4.36
C ALA A 20 -20.84 4.78 -3.96
N GLY A 21 -20.18 5.56 -3.09
CA GLY A 21 -20.65 6.87 -2.63
C GLY A 21 -20.76 7.92 -3.74
N ALA A 22 -20.00 7.78 -4.83
CA ALA A 22 -20.13 8.59 -6.03
C ALA A 22 -21.31 8.18 -6.96
N GLY A 23 -22.11 7.18 -6.55
CA GLY A 23 -23.30 6.73 -7.27
C GLY A 23 -23.03 5.77 -8.43
N HIS A 24 -21.87 5.14 -8.46
CA HIS A 24 -21.54 4.13 -9.47
C HIS A 24 -22.21 2.78 -9.15
N ASP A 25 -22.65 2.07 -10.20
CA ASP A 25 -23.11 0.66 -10.10
C ASP A 25 -21.91 -0.22 -9.81
N LEU A 26 -21.72 -0.56 -8.52
CA LEU A 26 -20.56 -1.28 -8.01
C LEU A 26 -20.97 -2.68 -7.52
N THR A 27 -20.34 -3.69 -8.09
CA THR A 27 -20.45 -5.09 -7.65
C THR A 27 -19.20 -5.47 -6.88
N VAL A 28 -19.35 -6.15 -5.73
CA VAL A 28 -18.24 -6.40 -4.81
C VAL A 28 -18.13 -7.85 -4.35
N TYR A 29 -16.91 -8.27 -4.06
CA TYR A 29 -16.62 -9.58 -3.49
C TYR A 29 -15.37 -9.54 -2.58
N ASP A 30 -15.43 -10.28 -1.50
CA ASP A 30 -14.29 -10.66 -0.65
C ASP A 30 -14.51 -12.10 -0.14
N LEU A 31 -13.43 -12.79 0.22
CA LEU A 31 -13.49 -14.10 0.86
C LEU A 31 -14.14 -14.05 2.26
N ASP A 32 -14.08 -12.90 2.91
CA ASP A 32 -14.74 -12.62 4.19
C ASP A 32 -16.09 -11.94 3.97
N PRO A 33 -17.22 -12.65 4.18
CA PRO A 33 -18.56 -12.09 3.97
C PRO A 33 -18.84 -10.85 4.84
N GLY A 34 -18.24 -10.76 6.03
CA GLY A 34 -18.43 -9.62 6.94
C GLY A 34 -17.93 -8.30 6.33
N ARG A 35 -16.90 -8.34 5.50
CA ARG A 35 -16.40 -7.16 4.78
C ARG A 35 -17.33 -6.70 3.66
N VAL A 36 -18.06 -7.63 3.06
CA VAL A 36 -19.03 -7.34 1.99
C VAL A 36 -20.24 -6.61 2.55
N GLU A 37 -20.75 -7.01 3.73
CA GLU A 37 -21.95 -6.44 4.35
C GLU A 37 -21.86 -4.93 4.56
N ASP A 38 -20.67 -4.43 4.94
CA ASP A 38 -20.44 -2.99 5.15
C ASP A 38 -20.62 -2.18 3.86
N LEU A 39 -20.19 -2.73 2.73
CA LEU A 39 -20.32 -2.08 1.42
C LEU A 39 -21.74 -2.20 0.84
N VAL A 40 -22.44 -3.29 1.13
CA VAL A 40 -23.86 -3.44 0.77
C VAL A 40 -24.69 -2.34 1.42
N ARG A 41 -24.43 -1.99 2.68
CA ARG A 41 -25.05 -0.84 3.35
C ARG A 41 -24.77 0.50 2.68
N SER A 42 -23.67 0.58 1.93
CA SER A 42 -23.29 1.75 1.13
C SER A 42 -23.81 1.71 -0.32
N GLY A 43 -24.64 0.73 -0.68
CA GLY A 43 -25.27 0.61 -1.99
C GLY A 43 -24.55 -0.29 -3.00
N ALA A 44 -23.48 -0.97 -2.61
CA ALA A 44 -22.84 -1.94 -3.49
C ALA A 44 -23.63 -3.26 -3.58
N ARG A 45 -23.53 -3.96 -4.71
CA ARG A 45 -24.16 -5.27 -4.92
C ARG A 45 -23.17 -6.40 -4.57
N PRO A 46 -23.53 -7.35 -3.70
CA PRO A 46 -22.70 -8.50 -3.40
C PRO A 46 -22.84 -9.59 -4.46
N THR A 47 -21.80 -10.44 -4.59
CA THR A 47 -21.87 -11.69 -5.35
C THR A 47 -21.43 -12.88 -4.51
N VAL A 48 -21.64 -14.10 -5.04
CA VAL A 48 -21.28 -15.34 -4.36
C VAL A 48 -19.79 -15.69 -4.56
N CYS A 49 -19.23 -15.29 -5.71
CA CYS A 49 -17.81 -15.51 -6.03
C CYS A 49 -17.24 -14.34 -6.83
N GLY A 50 -15.90 -14.31 -6.95
CA GLY A 50 -15.21 -13.27 -7.70
C GLY A 50 -15.48 -13.31 -9.20
N GLU A 51 -15.69 -14.51 -9.76
CA GLU A 51 -15.99 -14.73 -11.17
C GLU A 51 -17.36 -14.12 -11.56
N ASP A 52 -18.32 -14.12 -10.65
CA ASP A 52 -19.62 -13.47 -10.86
C ASP A 52 -19.42 -11.95 -11.01
N VAL A 53 -18.59 -11.32 -10.14
CA VAL A 53 -18.20 -9.90 -10.31
C VAL A 53 -17.60 -9.69 -11.69
N ALA A 54 -16.54 -10.46 -12.03
CA ALA A 54 -15.80 -10.29 -13.26
C ALA A 54 -16.68 -10.43 -14.52
N SER A 55 -17.65 -11.35 -14.51
CA SER A 55 -18.54 -11.60 -15.65
C SER A 55 -19.53 -10.46 -15.94
N GLU A 56 -19.82 -9.61 -14.95
CA GLU A 56 -20.86 -8.57 -15.05
C GLU A 56 -20.29 -7.18 -15.36
N VAL A 57 -18.99 -6.95 -15.13
CA VAL A 57 -18.43 -5.61 -15.09
C VAL A 57 -17.64 -5.23 -16.35
N GLU A 58 -17.50 -3.92 -16.56
CA GLU A 58 -16.67 -3.34 -17.61
C GLU A 58 -15.29 -2.93 -17.08
N VAL A 59 -15.21 -2.65 -15.77
CA VAL A 59 -13.96 -2.31 -15.08
C VAL A 59 -13.90 -3.11 -13.77
N LEU A 60 -12.87 -3.92 -13.63
CA LEU A 60 -12.60 -4.68 -12.41
C LEU A 60 -11.43 -4.07 -11.66
N PHE A 61 -11.65 -3.60 -10.44
CA PHE A 61 -10.61 -3.21 -9.49
C PHE A 61 -10.26 -4.39 -8.59
N THR A 62 -8.97 -4.58 -8.33
CA THR A 62 -8.49 -5.58 -7.35
C THR A 62 -7.57 -4.93 -6.33
N SER A 63 -7.75 -5.25 -5.05
CA SER A 63 -6.89 -4.79 -3.95
C SER A 63 -6.61 -5.96 -3.03
N LEU A 64 -5.62 -6.77 -3.43
CA LEU A 64 -5.29 -8.04 -2.78
C LEU A 64 -4.08 -7.88 -1.84
N PRO A 65 -3.85 -8.82 -0.90
CA PRO A 65 -2.72 -8.75 0.02
C PRO A 65 -1.34 -8.73 -0.64
N GLY A 66 -1.20 -9.34 -1.83
CA GLY A 66 0.06 -9.37 -2.56
C GLY A 66 0.11 -10.38 -3.70
N PRO A 67 1.31 -10.63 -4.24
CA PRO A 67 1.50 -11.46 -5.45
C PRO A 67 0.93 -12.87 -5.33
N ARG A 68 1.06 -13.51 -4.16
CA ARG A 68 0.55 -14.87 -3.97
C ARG A 68 -0.97 -14.95 -4.16
N GLN A 69 -1.70 -13.99 -3.63
CA GLN A 69 -3.15 -13.93 -3.78
C GLN A 69 -3.54 -13.53 -5.20
N ALA A 70 -2.80 -12.60 -5.82
CA ALA A 70 -3.01 -12.23 -7.21
C ALA A 70 -2.79 -13.42 -8.16
N ALA A 71 -1.69 -14.16 -8.00
CA ALA A 71 -1.41 -15.36 -8.79
C ALA A 71 -2.49 -16.45 -8.64
N ALA A 72 -3.08 -16.58 -7.44
CA ALA A 72 -4.13 -17.56 -7.18
C ALA A 72 -5.49 -17.15 -7.74
N ALA A 73 -5.87 -15.87 -7.62
CA ALA A 73 -7.22 -15.41 -7.97
C ALA A 73 -7.34 -14.94 -9.43
N MET A 74 -6.33 -14.23 -9.95
CA MET A 74 -6.48 -13.54 -11.23
C MET A 74 -6.68 -14.45 -12.44
N PRO A 75 -6.09 -15.66 -12.55
CA PRO A 75 -6.35 -16.52 -13.69
C PRO A 75 -7.83 -16.80 -13.94
N SER A 76 -8.60 -17.18 -12.94
CA SER A 76 -10.04 -17.43 -13.08
C SER A 76 -10.86 -16.16 -13.30
N LEU A 77 -10.46 -15.06 -12.65
CA LEU A 77 -11.11 -13.75 -12.84
C LEU A 77 -10.92 -13.24 -14.27
N ILE A 78 -9.71 -13.36 -14.82
CA ILE A 78 -9.43 -12.99 -16.20
C ILE A 78 -10.26 -13.84 -17.17
N ASP A 79 -10.42 -15.14 -16.89
CA ASP A 79 -11.23 -16.02 -17.73
C ASP A 79 -12.73 -15.68 -17.68
N ALA A 80 -13.22 -15.11 -16.59
CA ALA A 80 -14.60 -14.67 -16.44
C ALA A 80 -14.87 -13.27 -17.02
N LEU A 81 -13.84 -12.41 -17.11
CA LEU A 81 -13.99 -11.07 -17.68
C LEU A 81 -14.42 -11.11 -19.14
N ARG A 82 -15.27 -10.17 -19.55
CA ARG A 82 -15.71 -10.02 -20.93
C ARG A 82 -14.64 -9.35 -21.79
N PRO A 83 -14.53 -9.71 -23.07
CA PRO A 83 -13.70 -8.98 -24.00
C PRO A 83 -14.02 -7.48 -24.01
N GLY A 84 -12.99 -6.63 -24.00
CA GLY A 84 -13.12 -5.17 -23.91
C GLY A 84 -13.19 -4.62 -22.48
N ALA A 85 -13.24 -5.47 -21.45
CA ALA A 85 -13.15 -5.05 -20.05
C ALA A 85 -11.74 -4.53 -19.73
N THR A 86 -11.65 -3.78 -18.64
CA THR A 86 -10.38 -3.29 -18.08
C THR A 86 -10.19 -3.84 -16.66
N TRP A 87 -9.07 -4.48 -16.42
CA TRP A 87 -8.62 -4.82 -15.07
C TRP A 87 -7.67 -3.75 -14.55
N VAL A 88 -7.94 -3.22 -13.35
CA VAL A 88 -7.12 -2.23 -12.64
C VAL A 88 -6.60 -2.89 -11.37
N ASP A 89 -5.32 -3.24 -11.33
CA ASP A 89 -4.70 -3.85 -10.16
C ASP A 89 -4.14 -2.78 -9.22
N MET A 90 -4.81 -2.58 -8.10
CA MET A 90 -4.39 -1.65 -7.04
C MET A 90 -3.53 -2.33 -5.97
N THR A 91 -3.19 -3.58 -6.16
CA THR A 91 -2.32 -4.38 -5.29
C THR A 91 -0.88 -3.88 -5.40
N THR A 92 -0.15 -3.78 -4.28
CA THR A 92 1.33 -3.75 -4.35
C THR A 92 1.81 -5.15 -4.72
N ASN A 93 2.23 -5.29 -5.96
CA ASN A 93 2.43 -6.57 -6.62
C ASN A 93 3.87 -6.74 -7.14
N ASP A 94 4.20 -7.96 -7.53
CA ASP A 94 5.40 -8.26 -8.31
C ASP A 94 5.18 -7.80 -9.76
N ARG A 95 6.17 -7.04 -10.29
CA ARG A 95 6.09 -6.51 -11.65
C ARG A 95 5.98 -7.59 -12.72
N ASP A 96 6.79 -8.64 -12.60
CA ASP A 96 6.87 -9.67 -13.61
C ASP A 96 5.60 -10.53 -13.61
N LEU A 97 5.02 -10.81 -12.42
CA LEU A 97 3.70 -11.44 -12.30
C LEU A 97 2.60 -10.60 -12.95
N VAL A 98 2.61 -9.28 -12.75
CA VAL A 98 1.61 -8.41 -13.41
C VAL A 98 1.71 -8.48 -14.92
N LEU A 99 2.94 -8.49 -15.46
CA LEU A 99 3.17 -8.62 -16.91
C LEU A 99 2.74 -9.99 -17.44
N GLU A 100 2.98 -11.08 -16.70
CA GLU A 100 2.53 -12.43 -17.05
C GLU A 100 0.99 -12.50 -17.10
N LEU A 101 0.33 -12.02 -16.06
CA LEU A 101 -1.15 -11.99 -15.99
C LEU A 101 -1.75 -11.08 -17.07
N ALA A 102 -1.06 -9.99 -17.42
CA ALA A 102 -1.49 -9.11 -18.50
C ALA A 102 -1.42 -9.78 -19.88
N GLN A 103 -0.43 -10.63 -20.14
CA GLN A 103 -0.38 -11.42 -21.39
C GLN A 103 -1.59 -12.36 -21.51
N ARG A 104 -1.99 -13.00 -20.39
CA ARG A 104 -3.21 -13.81 -20.36
C ARG A 104 -4.46 -12.96 -20.62
N ALA A 105 -4.54 -11.78 -20.03
CA ALA A 105 -5.65 -10.85 -20.21
C ALA A 105 -5.74 -10.34 -21.66
N GLU A 106 -4.61 -9.99 -22.28
CA GLU A 106 -4.54 -9.53 -23.66
C GLU A 106 -5.04 -10.60 -24.66
N ALA A 107 -4.69 -11.88 -24.45
CA ALA A 107 -5.19 -12.98 -25.25
C ALA A 107 -6.74 -13.11 -25.24
N ARG A 108 -7.39 -12.47 -24.26
CA ARG A 108 -8.86 -12.40 -24.12
C ARG A 108 -9.42 -11.02 -24.44
N HIS A 109 -8.62 -10.13 -25.02
CA HIS A 109 -9.00 -8.74 -25.32
C HIS A 109 -9.35 -7.92 -24.08
N ILE A 110 -8.70 -8.19 -22.95
CA ILE A 110 -8.85 -7.45 -21.69
C ILE A 110 -7.63 -6.55 -21.52
N THR A 111 -7.85 -5.30 -21.18
CA THR A 111 -6.78 -4.34 -20.93
C THR A 111 -6.42 -4.32 -19.45
N VAL A 112 -5.15 -4.13 -19.13
CA VAL A 112 -4.66 -4.10 -17.75
C VAL A 112 -3.99 -2.76 -17.45
N LEU A 113 -4.25 -2.23 -16.25
CA LEU A 113 -3.51 -1.14 -15.61
C LEU A 113 -3.00 -1.64 -14.25
N ASP A 114 -1.75 -1.38 -13.94
CA ASP A 114 -1.28 -1.47 -12.55
C ASP A 114 -1.37 -0.10 -11.89
N ALA A 115 -2.00 -0.05 -10.72
CA ALA A 115 -2.38 1.19 -10.07
C ALA A 115 -2.20 1.12 -8.53
N PRO A 116 -1.05 0.65 -8.03
CA PRO A 116 -0.81 0.60 -6.59
C PRO A 116 -0.84 1.99 -5.96
N VAL A 117 -1.11 2.02 -4.65
CA VAL A 117 -1.44 3.25 -3.93
C VAL A 117 -0.50 3.52 -2.76
N THR A 118 -0.43 4.79 -2.36
CA THR A 118 0.14 5.25 -1.09
C THR A 118 -0.74 6.30 -0.44
N GLY A 119 -0.66 6.48 0.88
CA GLY A 119 -1.48 7.41 1.65
C GLY A 119 -2.27 6.74 2.78
N ALA A 120 -1.93 5.47 3.12
CA ALA A 120 -2.51 4.68 4.21
C ALA A 120 -4.07 4.60 4.17
N ILE A 121 -4.65 4.08 5.24
CA ILE A 121 -6.11 3.85 5.35
C ILE A 121 -6.87 5.18 5.37
N ASP A 122 -6.32 6.20 6.00
CA ASP A 122 -6.97 7.51 6.10
C ASP A 122 -7.02 8.23 4.75
N GLY A 123 -5.93 8.17 3.97
CA GLY A 123 -5.94 8.63 2.58
C GLY A 123 -6.99 7.89 1.74
N ALA A 124 -7.10 6.57 1.91
CA ALA A 124 -8.11 5.78 1.20
C ALA A 124 -9.54 6.19 1.58
N ARG A 125 -9.83 6.40 2.87
CA ARG A 125 -11.17 6.82 3.34
C ARG A 125 -11.59 8.19 2.81
N ARG A 126 -10.63 9.12 2.69
CA ARG A 126 -10.87 10.51 2.26
C ARG A 126 -10.81 10.69 0.74
N GLY A 127 -10.47 9.66 -0.04
CA GLY A 127 -10.23 9.79 -1.48
C GLY A 127 -8.98 10.64 -1.79
N LYS A 128 -7.97 10.60 -0.93
CA LYS A 128 -6.73 11.39 -1.01
C LYS A 128 -5.48 10.54 -1.21
N LEU A 129 -5.62 9.34 -1.75
CA LEU A 129 -4.48 8.50 -2.09
C LEU A 129 -3.60 9.15 -3.18
N THR A 130 -2.35 8.76 -3.25
CA THR A 130 -1.56 8.90 -4.47
C THR A 130 -1.54 7.54 -5.17
N ILE A 131 -1.92 7.51 -6.45
CA ILE A 131 -2.09 6.31 -7.26
C ILE A 131 -1.04 6.31 -8.35
N PHE A 132 -0.17 5.32 -8.35
CA PHE A 132 0.89 5.17 -9.37
C PHE A 132 0.38 4.31 -10.51
N VAL A 133 0.06 4.91 -11.66
CA VAL A 133 -0.62 4.19 -12.75
C VAL A 133 0.34 3.89 -13.88
N GLY A 134 0.50 2.59 -14.17
CA GLY A 134 1.19 2.08 -15.36
C GLY A 134 0.21 1.47 -16.35
N GLY A 135 0.47 1.68 -17.66
CA GLY A 135 -0.32 1.12 -18.75
C GLY A 135 -0.56 2.07 -19.91
N SER A 136 -1.51 1.74 -20.79
CA SER A 136 -1.85 2.55 -21.95
C SER A 136 -2.46 3.89 -21.55
N GLY A 137 -1.94 5.00 -22.08
CA GLY A 137 -2.45 6.34 -21.82
C GLY A 137 -3.93 6.51 -22.18
N GLN A 138 -4.38 5.91 -23.28
CA GLN A 138 -5.80 5.96 -23.67
C GLN A 138 -6.70 5.27 -22.66
N VAL A 139 -6.25 4.15 -22.10
CA VAL A 139 -6.99 3.40 -21.08
C VAL A 139 -6.97 4.16 -19.75
N ILE A 140 -5.83 4.76 -19.39
CA ILE A 140 -5.71 5.59 -18.19
C ILE A 140 -6.72 6.74 -18.25
N GLU A 141 -6.83 7.46 -19.39
CA GLU A 141 -7.80 8.55 -19.55
C GLU A 141 -9.26 8.06 -19.45
N LYS A 142 -9.57 6.86 -19.97
CA LYS A 142 -10.89 6.24 -19.84
C LYS A 142 -11.25 5.92 -18.38
N ILE A 143 -10.27 5.48 -17.60
CA ILE A 143 -10.46 5.05 -16.19
C ILE A 143 -10.23 6.21 -15.21
N ARG A 144 -9.60 7.31 -15.64
CA ARG A 144 -9.30 8.49 -14.82
C ARG A 144 -10.43 8.96 -13.92
N PRO A 145 -11.70 9.11 -14.40
CA PRO A 145 -12.78 9.61 -13.56
C PRO A 145 -13.05 8.75 -12.32
N TYR A 146 -12.76 7.44 -12.38
CA TYR A 146 -12.93 6.54 -11.25
C TYR A 146 -11.72 6.58 -10.31
N LEU A 147 -10.51 6.68 -10.85
CA LEU A 147 -9.29 6.79 -10.03
C LEU A 147 -9.24 8.12 -9.28
N GLU A 148 -9.72 9.22 -9.86
CA GLU A 148 -9.77 10.54 -9.21
C GLU A 148 -10.70 10.60 -8.01
N LEU A 149 -11.68 9.70 -7.91
CA LEU A 149 -12.49 9.51 -6.69
C LEU A 149 -11.69 8.90 -5.53
N LEU A 150 -10.58 8.24 -5.84
CA LEU A 150 -9.73 7.57 -4.88
C LEU A 150 -8.51 8.40 -4.49
N GLY A 151 -8.09 9.34 -5.37
CA GLY A 151 -6.95 10.19 -5.10
C GLY A 151 -6.28 10.81 -6.33
N ARG A 152 -5.08 11.32 -6.12
CA ARG A 152 -4.23 11.93 -7.16
C ARG A 152 -3.55 10.84 -7.99
N ILE A 153 -3.63 10.97 -9.31
CA ILE A 153 -2.99 10.06 -10.27
C ILE A 153 -1.59 10.57 -10.63
N ILE A 154 -0.60 9.65 -10.60
CA ILE A 154 0.71 9.83 -11.20
C ILE A 154 0.86 8.78 -12.30
N VAL A 155 0.92 9.21 -13.56
CA VAL A 155 1.13 8.31 -14.70
C VAL A 155 2.60 7.91 -14.76
N CYS A 156 2.88 6.61 -14.64
CA CYS A 156 4.22 6.06 -14.50
C CYS A 156 4.80 5.49 -15.81
N GLY A 157 4.03 5.56 -16.91
CA GLY A 157 4.44 5.02 -18.21
C GLY A 157 3.88 3.61 -18.49
N PRO A 158 4.64 2.71 -19.13
CA PRO A 158 4.16 1.37 -19.46
C PRO A 158 3.67 0.56 -18.26
N LEU A 159 2.86 -0.48 -18.54
CA LEU A 159 2.37 -1.42 -17.54
C LEU A 159 3.52 -2.01 -16.73
N GLY A 160 3.30 -2.18 -15.43
CA GLY A 160 4.29 -2.62 -14.44
C GLY A 160 5.07 -1.47 -13.80
N ASN A 161 5.12 -0.29 -14.43
CA ASN A 161 5.84 0.86 -13.88
C ASN A 161 5.15 1.47 -12.66
N GLY A 162 3.83 1.34 -12.51
CA GLY A 162 3.13 1.72 -11.29
C GLY A 162 3.69 0.98 -10.09
N ASN A 163 3.84 -0.35 -10.18
CA ASN A 163 4.44 -1.16 -9.13
C ASN A 163 5.93 -0.83 -8.90
N VAL A 164 6.70 -0.58 -9.96
CA VAL A 164 8.10 -0.14 -9.80
C VAL A 164 8.18 1.15 -8.99
N VAL A 165 7.39 2.17 -9.35
CA VAL A 165 7.38 3.45 -8.62
C VAL A 165 6.92 3.26 -7.18
N LYS A 166 5.88 2.46 -6.94
CA LYS A 166 5.41 2.13 -5.59
C LYS A 166 6.52 1.47 -4.76
N LEU A 167 7.22 0.49 -5.31
CA LEU A 167 8.29 -0.21 -4.60
C LEU A 167 9.48 0.72 -4.31
N VAL A 168 9.85 1.60 -5.25
CA VAL A 168 10.93 2.58 -5.04
C VAL A 168 10.56 3.60 -3.96
N THR A 169 9.32 4.09 -3.94
CA THR A 169 8.88 5.02 -2.88
C THR A 169 8.86 4.34 -1.50
N ASN A 170 8.38 3.10 -1.43
CA ASN A 170 8.41 2.32 -0.20
C ASN A 170 9.84 1.98 0.25
N GLN A 171 10.76 1.70 -0.69
CA GLN A 171 12.18 1.48 -0.39
C GLN A 171 12.77 2.64 0.43
N ILE A 172 12.55 3.87 -0.03
CA ILE A 172 13.05 5.06 0.68
C ILE A 172 12.37 5.20 2.04
N TRP A 173 11.06 4.93 2.12
CA TRP A 173 10.35 4.97 3.39
C TRP A 173 10.91 3.96 4.40
N PHE A 174 11.13 2.68 4.01
CA PHE A 174 11.68 1.65 4.90
C PHE A 174 13.08 2.00 5.42
N ILE A 175 13.95 2.54 4.55
CA ILE A 175 15.29 2.97 4.94
C ILE A 175 15.19 4.11 5.96
N ASN A 176 14.35 5.11 5.70
CA ASN A 176 14.14 6.25 6.60
C ASN A 176 13.52 5.81 7.93
N ALA A 177 12.56 4.88 7.94
CA ALA A 177 11.95 4.36 9.15
C ALA A 177 12.95 3.61 10.05
N ALA A 178 13.84 2.83 9.46
CA ALA A 178 14.91 2.19 10.22
C ALA A 178 15.92 3.23 10.76
N ALA A 179 16.31 4.20 9.94
CA ALA A 179 17.32 5.21 10.31
C ALA A 179 16.82 6.20 11.38
N ILE A 180 15.53 6.59 11.34
CA ILE A 180 14.96 7.56 12.29
C ILE A 180 15.00 7.04 13.73
N GLY A 181 14.75 5.75 13.94
CA GLY A 181 14.84 5.12 15.26
C GLY A 181 16.26 5.22 15.84
N GLU A 182 17.26 4.95 15.02
CA GLU A 182 18.68 5.08 15.42
C GLU A 182 19.02 6.55 15.75
N ALA A 183 18.61 7.50 14.92
CA ALA A 183 18.88 8.92 15.10
C ALA A 183 18.23 9.45 16.39
N LEU A 184 16.98 9.10 16.68
CA LEU A 184 16.29 9.52 17.90
C LEU A 184 16.96 8.94 19.16
N VAL A 185 17.32 7.66 19.16
CA VAL A 185 18.04 7.02 20.27
C VAL A 185 19.41 7.65 20.48
N LEU A 186 20.17 7.88 19.40
CA LEU A 186 21.50 8.52 19.46
C LEU A 186 21.41 9.91 20.10
N GLY A 187 20.50 10.76 19.61
CA GLY A 187 20.32 12.12 20.13
C GLY A 187 19.89 12.14 21.60
N LYS A 188 18.95 11.28 21.99
CA LYS A 188 18.51 11.15 23.37
C LYS A 188 19.65 10.69 24.30
N LYS A 189 20.44 9.70 23.89
CA LYS A 189 21.62 9.23 24.66
C LYS A 189 22.71 10.30 24.76
N ALA A 190 22.79 11.18 23.77
CA ALA A 190 23.69 12.35 23.83
C ALA A 190 23.15 13.52 24.69
N GLY A 191 21.97 13.37 25.28
CA GLY A 191 21.39 14.35 26.22
C GLY A 191 20.49 15.39 25.56
N VAL A 192 20.06 15.18 24.28
CA VAL A 192 19.14 16.09 23.60
C VAL A 192 17.71 15.67 23.90
N GLU A 193 16.84 16.63 24.26
CA GLU A 193 15.42 16.42 24.42
C GLU A 193 14.78 16.00 23.09
N LEU A 194 13.92 14.95 23.11
CA LEU A 194 13.34 14.38 21.90
C LEU A 194 12.52 15.38 21.09
N THR A 195 11.78 16.27 21.72
CA THR A 195 11.00 17.31 21.04
C THR A 195 11.87 18.33 20.33
N VAL A 196 13.01 18.69 20.91
CA VAL A 196 14.01 19.57 20.29
C VAL A 196 14.66 18.88 19.11
N LEU A 197 15.05 17.60 19.28
CA LEU A 197 15.65 16.79 18.21
C LEU A 197 14.68 16.62 17.02
N TRP A 198 13.42 16.32 17.32
CA TRP A 198 12.38 16.19 16.30
C TRP A 198 12.14 17.50 15.55
N ASP A 199 12.08 18.63 16.25
CA ASP A 199 11.94 19.92 15.59
C ASP A 199 13.14 20.25 14.71
N ALA A 200 14.35 19.96 15.17
CA ALA A 200 15.57 20.13 14.38
C ALA A 200 15.57 19.23 13.12
N LEU A 201 15.13 17.98 13.23
CA LEU A 201 15.04 17.06 12.09
C LEU A 201 14.09 17.61 11.00
N LYS A 202 12.88 18.05 11.38
CA LYS A 202 11.88 18.60 10.45
C LYS A 202 12.34 19.89 9.75
N ASN A 203 13.24 20.64 10.34
CA ASN A 203 13.69 21.95 9.85
C ASN A 203 15.14 21.91 9.32
N SER A 204 15.65 20.74 8.96
CA SER A 204 17.02 20.57 8.47
C SER A 204 17.08 19.57 7.30
N VAL A 205 18.30 19.22 6.89
CA VAL A 205 18.57 18.19 5.86
C VAL A 205 18.12 16.78 6.26
N GLY A 206 17.79 16.58 7.52
CA GLY A 206 17.21 15.33 8.04
C GLY A 206 15.70 15.19 7.80
N ASP A 207 15.06 16.17 7.18
CA ASP A 207 13.63 16.17 6.93
C ASP A 207 13.21 15.06 5.95
N THR A 208 12.25 14.28 6.38
CA THR A 208 11.65 13.19 5.61
C THR A 208 10.17 13.06 5.95
N PHE A 209 9.41 12.33 5.12
CA PHE A 209 8.05 11.97 5.45
C PHE A 209 7.97 11.28 6.82
N VAL A 210 8.87 10.34 7.11
CA VAL A 210 8.96 9.65 8.40
C VAL A 210 9.17 10.62 9.56
N ALA A 211 10.08 11.60 9.39
CA ALA A 211 10.35 12.60 10.44
C ALA A 211 9.12 13.47 10.74
N ARG A 212 8.31 13.80 9.72
CA ARG A 212 7.13 14.65 9.90
C ARG A 212 5.91 13.91 10.43
N HIS A 213 5.61 12.75 9.84
CA HIS A 213 4.33 12.07 10.01
C HIS A 213 4.40 10.86 10.95
N ASP A 214 5.54 10.13 10.97
CA ASP A 214 5.61 8.86 11.67
C ASP A 214 6.21 8.97 13.08
N VAL A 215 7.12 9.93 13.32
CA VAL A 215 7.74 10.15 14.64
C VAL A 215 6.71 10.38 15.75
N PRO A 216 5.59 11.11 15.56
CA PRO A 216 4.53 11.22 16.56
C PRO A 216 4.00 9.87 17.05
N SER A 217 3.88 8.87 16.18
CA SER A 217 3.43 7.52 16.54
C SER A 217 4.43 6.78 17.43
N ILE A 218 5.74 7.04 17.24
CA ILE A 218 6.80 6.52 18.10
C ILE A 218 6.71 7.18 19.48
N PHE A 219 6.57 8.50 19.52
CA PHE A 219 6.43 9.26 20.78
C PHE A 219 5.19 8.86 21.57
N ALA A 220 4.07 8.63 20.89
CA ALA A 220 2.82 8.12 21.47
C ALA A 220 2.92 6.67 21.96
N GLY A 221 3.76 5.86 21.33
CA GLY A 221 3.96 4.46 21.69
C GLY A 221 3.09 3.43 21.00
N HIS A 222 2.29 3.83 20.02
CA HIS A 222 1.50 2.89 19.26
C HIS A 222 2.18 2.43 17.95
N TYR A 223 3.29 3.07 17.52
CA TYR A 223 4.15 2.68 16.41
C TYR A 223 3.44 2.50 15.06
N ASP A 224 2.33 3.15 14.86
CA ASP A 224 1.44 3.10 13.71
C ASP A 224 0.98 1.68 13.32
N PRO A 225 -0.19 1.24 13.79
CA PRO A 225 -0.74 -0.07 13.46
C PRO A 225 -1.48 -0.08 12.10
N SER A 226 -1.43 0.98 11.30
CA SER A 226 -2.13 1.08 10.03
C SER A 226 -1.53 0.18 8.94
N PHE A 227 -0.25 -0.19 9.11
CA PHE A 227 0.45 -1.15 8.28
C PHE A 227 1.20 -2.14 9.17
N THR A 228 1.33 -3.41 8.74
CA THR A 228 1.89 -4.45 9.60
C THR A 228 3.33 -4.81 9.19
N LEU A 229 4.10 -5.35 10.14
CA LEU A 229 5.45 -5.85 9.87
C LEU A 229 5.48 -6.95 8.80
N ASP A 230 4.43 -7.79 8.70
CA ASP A 230 4.32 -8.78 7.61
C ASP A 230 4.21 -8.10 6.24
N LEU A 231 3.43 -7.03 6.13
CA LEU A 231 3.30 -6.27 4.90
C LEU A 231 4.60 -5.49 4.58
N CYS A 232 5.29 -4.95 5.59
CA CYS A 232 6.61 -4.34 5.42
C CYS A 232 7.62 -5.36 4.85
N CYS A 233 7.72 -6.54 5.46
CA CYS A 233 8.62 -7.59 5.02
C CYS A 233 8.26 -8.11 3.62
N LYS A 234 6.96 -8.19 3.29
CA LYS A 234 6.50 -8.53 1.94
C LYS A 234 7.01 -7.50 0.92
N ASP A 235 6.78 -6.22 1.16
CA ASP A 235 7.20 -5.16 0.24
C ASP A 235 8.73 -5.10 0.10
N LEU A 236 9.48 -5.22 1.19
CA LEU A 236 10.94 -5.32 1.17
C LEU A 236 11.43 -6.56 0.40
N GLY A 237 10.69 -7.66 0.45
CA GLY A 237 10.93 -8.85 -0.38
C GLY A 237 10.76 -8.56 -1.86
N LEU A 238 9.70 -7.84 -2.25
CA LEU A 238 9.45 -7.41 -3.63
C LEU A 238 10.52 -6.44 -4.14
N ILE A 239 10.97 -5.50 -3.31
CA ILE A 239 12.05 -4.57 -3.63
C ILE A 239 13.36 -5.34 -3.85
N ALA A 240 13.66 -6.33 -3.01
CA ALA A 240 14.85 -7.16 -3.15
C ALA A 240 14.81 -7.98 -4.45
N ALA A 241 13.66 -8.56 -4.80
CA ALA A 241 13.46 -9.28 -6.07
C ALA A 241 13.64 -8.35 -7.28
N LEU A 242 13.03 -7.16 -7.25
CA LEU A 242 13.20 -6.15 -8.31
C LEU A 242 14.67 -5.73 -8.45
N SER A 243 15.40 -5.56 -7.34
CA SER A 243 16.83 -5.23 -7.36
C SER A 243 17.66 -6.34 -8.03
N GLN A 244 17.31 -7.61 -7.80
CA GLN A 244 17.97 -8.75 -8.47
C GLN A 244 17.67 -8.78 -9.96
N THR A 245 16.41 -8.64 -10.37
CA THR A 245 16.00 -8.62 -11.79
C THR A 245 16.67 -7.48 -12.56
N THR A 246 16.79 -6.30 -11.93
CA THR A 246 17.45 -5.12 -12.54
C THR A 246 18.96 -5.08 -12.35
N GLN A 247 19.54 -6.05 -11.64
CA GLN A 247 20.97 -6.11 -11.28
C GLN A 247 21.46 -4.85 -10.51
N THR A 248 20.56 -4.25 -9.74
CA THR A 248 20.87 -3.05 -8.95
C THR A 248 21.46 -3.42 -7.60
N GLN A 249 22.61 -2.82 -7.25
CA GLN A 249 23.18 -2.95 -5.91
C GLN A 249 22.39 -2.09 -4.91
N ALA A 250 21.77 -2.71 -3.91
CA ALA A 250 20.90 -2.04 -2.95
C ALA A 250 21.26 -2.39 -1.48
N PRO A 251 22.50 -2.08 -1.01
CA PRO A 251 22.95 -2.50 0.32
C PRO A 251 22.13 -1.84 1.46
N MET A 252 21.67 -0.60 1.31
CA MET A 252 20.84 0.06 2.32
C MET A 252 19.48 -0.61 2.46
N THR A 253 18.91 -1.07 1.34
CA THR A 253 17.66 -1.85 1.35
C THR A 253 17.84 -3.19 2.06
N ALA A 254 18.97 -3.87 1.85
CA ALA A 254 19.28 -5.12 2.54
C ALA A 254 19.35 -4.91 4.06
N GLN A 255 20.01 -3.85 4.52
CA GLN A 255 20.06 -3.50 5.94
C GLN A 255 18.66 -3.18 6.51
N ALA A 256 17.86 -2.38 5.80
CA ALA A 256 16.49 -2.09 6.22
C ALA A 256 15.66 -3.39 6.31
N LYS A 257 15.75 -4.27 5.31
CA LYS A 257 15.05 -5.56 5.30
C LYS A 257 15.41 -6.40 6.53
N ASP A 258 16.71 -6.53 6.85
CA ASP A 258 17.18 -7.27 8.03
C ASP A 258 16.59 -6.69 9.33
N ARG A 259 16.48 -5.35 9.44
CA ARG A 259 15.88 -4.68 10.60
C ARG A 259 14.38 -4.98 10.72
N PHE A 260 13.63 -4.89 9.64
CA PHE A 260 12.19 -5.20 9.65
C PHE A 260 11.92 -6.69 9.91
N GLU A 261 12.72 -7.61 9.37
CA GLU A 261 12.62 -9.04 9.67
C GLU A 261 12.94 -9.33 11.15
N ALA A 262 13.93 -8.64 11.72
CA ALA A 262 14.23 -8.76 13.15
C ALA A 262 13.08 -8.21 14.01
N ALA A 263 12.46 -7.08 13.65
CA ALA A 263 11.28 -6.55 14.32
C ALA A 263 10.10 -7.52 14.25
N ARG A 264 9.82 -8.05 13.07
CA ARG A 264 8.78 -9.07 12.85
C ARG A 264 8.99 -10.31 13.72
N LYS A 265 10.24 -10.77 13.83
CA LYS A 265 10.60 -11.92 14.70
C LYS A 265 10.43 -11.61 16.19
N ALA A 266 10.74 -10.38 16.60
CA ALA A 266 10.70 -9.97 18.01
C ALA A 266 9.27 -9.68 18.51
N PHE A 267 8.44 -9.05 17.67
CA PHE A 267 7.16 -8.48 18.09
C PHE A 267 5.93 -9.20 17.48
N GLY A 268 6.10 -9.93 16.38
CA GLY A 268 5.01 -10.55 15.63
C GLY A 268 4.73 -9.84 14.31
N GLY A 269 4.27 -10.61 13.30
CA GLY A 269 4.09 -10.10 11.94
C GLY A 269 2.87 -9.20 11.78
N ASP A 270 1.84 -9.37 12.61
CA ASP A 270 0.60 -8.61 12.65
C ASP A 270 0.73 -7.27 13.41
N GLN A 271 1.90 -6.99 13.97
CA GLN A 271 2.17 -5.82 14.78
C GLN A 271 2.55 -4.59 13.92
N ALA A 272 2.56 -3.42 14.58
CA ALA A 272 2.73 -2.08 14.00
C ALA A 272 4.08 -1.90 13.27
N GLU A 273 4.06 -1.21 12.15
CA GLU A 273 5.18 -1.06 11.21
C GLU A 273 6.42 -0.38 11.79
N LEU A 274 6.24 0.62 12.66
CA LEU A 274 7.35 1.37 13.25
C LEU A 274 7.98 0.67 14.47
N LEU A 275 7.58 -0.54 14.81
CA LEU A 275 8.27 -1.36 15.81
C LEU A 275 9.73 -1.71 15.42
N VAL A 276 10.12 -1.47 14.16
CA VAL A 276 11.53 -1.44 13.76
C VAL A 276 12.36 -0.48 14.61
N CYS A 277 11.78 0.67 15.04
CA CYS A 277 12.42 1.63 15.95
C CYS A 277 12.50 1.09 17.38
N LYS A 278 11.50 0.32 17.81
CA LYS A 278 11.48 -0.31 19.13
C LYS A 278 12.64 -1.28 19.36
N LEU A 279 13.13 -1.95 18.31
CA LEU A 279 14.34 -2.79 18.42
C LEU A 279 15.56 -1.98 18.90
N VAL A 280 15.72 -0.77 18.39
CA VAL A 280 16.85 0.09 18.76
C VAL A 280 16.66 0.65 20.18
N GLU A 281 15.42 1.01 20.55
CA GLU A 281 15.06 1.39 21.91
C GLU A 281 15.47 0.30 22.91
N ASP A 282 15.00 -0.94 22.68
CA ASP A 282 15.23 -2.07 23.58
C ASP A 282 16.70 -2.44 23.68
N ALA A 283 17.40 -2.51 22.54
CA ALA A 283 18.83 -2.80 22.50
C ALA A 283 19.70 -1.73 23.18
N SER A 284 19.21 -0.50 23.24
CA SER A 284 19.93 0.66 23.80
C SER A 284 19.52 1.00 25.22
N GLY A 285 18.46 0.38 25.76
CA GLY A 285 17.90 0.69 27.07
C GLY A 285 17.33 2.12 27.12
N VAL A 286 16.72 2.58 26.03
CA VAL A 286 16.17 3.95 25.88
C VAL A 286 14.71 3.85 25.50
N ASP A 287 13.89 4.69 26.12
CA ASP A 287 12.47 4.86 25.78
C ASP A 287 12.30 6.14 24.96
N LEU A 288 11.67 6.06 23.81
CA LEU A 288 11.36 7.23 22.94
C LEU A 288 9.98 7.85 23.24
N ARG A 289 9.34 7.50 24.36
CA ARG A 289 8.05 8.10 24.75
C ARG A 289 8.22 9.55 25.13
N VAL A 290 7.29 10.38 24.65
CA VAL A 290 7.17 11.79 25.00
C VAL A 290 5.74 12.02 25.47
N GLN A 291 5.59 12.62 26.66
CA GLN A 291 4.26 13.00 27.15
C GLN A 291 3.67 14.11 26.27
N GLY A 292 2.42 13.96 25.87
CA GLY A 292 1.73 14.91 25.00
C GLY A 292 0.49 14.30 24.37
N ASP A 293 -0.30 15.13 23.71
CA ASP A 293 -1.42 14.71 22.88
C ASP A 293 -0.89 14.52 21.45
N TRP A 294 -0.48 13.29 21.15
CA TRP A 294 0.07 12.93 19.84
C TRP A 294 -1.04 12.43 18.93
N PRO A 295 -1.11 12.87 17.67
CA PRO A 295 -2.13 12.41 16.73
C PRO A 295 -2.06 10.88 16.57
N LYS A 296 -3.21 10.22 16.61
CA LYS A 296 -3.33 8.78 16.42
C LYS A 296 -3.30 8.38 14.95
N HIS A 297 -3.53 9.31 14.06
CA HIS A 297 -3.62 9.18 12.62
C HIS A 297 -3.01 10.40 11.96
N TRP A 298 -2.71 10.29 10.67
CA TRP A 298 -2.23 11.43 9.90
C TRP A 298 -3.34 12.47 9.77
N GLU A 299 -3.14 13.58 10.42
CA GLU A 299 -3.92 14.80 10.19
C GLU A 299 -3.07 15.70 9.29
N ASP A 300 -3.57 15.96 8.06
CA ASP A 300 -2.99 16.95 7.15
C ASP A 300 -3.22 18.38 7.66
#